data_5444867eb5f7a5191d38c0ef513a2edf
#
_entry.id   5444867eb5f7a5191d38c0ef513a2edf
#
_cell.length_a   1.000
_cell.length_b   1.000
_cell.length_c   1.000
_cell.angle_alpha   90.00
_cell.angle_beta   90.00
_cell.angle_gamma   90.00
#
_symmetry.space_group_name_H-M   'P 1'
#
loop_
_entity.id
_entity.type
_entity.pdbx_description
1 polymer ?
#
loop_
_entity_poly.entity_id
_entity_poly.type
_entity_poly.pdbx_seq_one_letter_code
_entity_poly.pdbx_strand_id
1 'polypeptide(L)'
;MASATRIVLGTCHHDCPDSCGWEVSVENGVAVKLRGNSEHPFSQGELCPKVNRFLERVYSPERILYPLTRTGPKGSGEFRQISWDEALALVAQRIHGVIDDFGGEAVMPWGSAGTQGLIQMNSLDRRFFAKVGSSRQVDSLCGATAKVGASLTLGSPLSSDPMDIEFSQLILLWGTNTRLANRHLWPFIEKARARGAKVVVIDPLRTMTAESA
;
A
#
# COMPACT_ATOMS: atom_id res chain seq x y z
N MET A 1 4.26 -13.60 37.48
CA MET A 1 3.55 -12.32 37.31
C MET A 1 2.88 -12.38 35.96
N ALA A 2 1.56 -12.16 35.89
CA ALA A 2 0.87 -12.12 34.60
C ALA A 2 1.40 -10.92 33.80
N SER A 3 1.89 -11.18 32.59
CA SER A 3 2.32 -10.11 31.67
C SER A 3 1.13 -9.21 31.36
N ALA A 4 1.25 -7.91 31.58
CA ALA A 4 0.22 -6.97 31.22
C ALA A 4 0.15 -6.87 29.68
N THR A 5 -0.96 -7.28 29.10
CA THR A 5 -1.25 -7.07 27.66
C THR A 5 -1.45 -5.59 27.41
N ARG A 6 -0.68 -4.99 26.51
CA ARG A 6 -0.84 -3.62 26.05
C ARG A 6 -1.52 -3.60 24.69
N ILE A 7 -2.56 -2.79 24.53
CA ILE A 7 -3.17 -2.53 23.23
C ILE A 7 -2.50 -1.31 22.59
N VAL A 8 -2.08 -1.47 21.34
CA VAL A 8 -1.47 -0.41 20.52
C VAL A 8 -2.36 -0.17 19.32
N LEU A 9 -2.80 1.07 19.15
CA LEU A 9 -3.57 1.47 17.98
C LEU A 9 -2.63 1.76 16.81
N GLY A 10 -3.10 1.49 15.61
CA GLY A 10 -2.37 1.79 14.38
C GLY A 10 -3.30 1.78 13.16
N THR A 11 -2.71 2.07 12.01
CA THR A 11 -3.41 2.07 10.73
C THR A 11 -2.71 1.17 9.73
N CYS A 12 -3.47 0.65 8.80
CA CYS A 12 -2.96 -0.15 7.69
C CYS A 12 -2.04 0.70 6.81
N HIS A 13 -0.86 0.17 6.50
CA HIS A 13 0.15 0.85 5.69
C HIS A 13 0.13 0.44 4.22
N HIS A 14 -0.83 -0.37 3.81
CA HIS A 14 -0.98 -0.72 2.39
C HIS A 14 -1.41 0.49 1.57
N ASP A 15 -1.01 0.49 0.31
CA ASP A 15 -1.53 1.39 -0.71
C ASP A 15 -2.98 1.01 -1.05
N CYS A 16 -3.88 1.51 -0.23
CA CYS A 16 -5.30 1.21 -0.28
C CYS A 16 -6.09 2.40 0.28
N PRO A 17 -7.14 2.85 -0.39
CA PRO A 17 -7.93 4.00 0.06
C PRO A 17 -8.65 3.77 1.39
N ASP A 18 -8.81 2.52 1.81
CA ASP A 18 -9.59 2.17 3.00
C ASP A 18 -8.90 2.57 4.31
N SER A 19 -7.55 2.66 4.33
CA SER A 19 -6.75 3.12 5.49
C SER A 19 -7.22 2.54 6.85
N CYS A 20 -7.52 1.24 6.88
CA CYS A 20 -8.16 0.57 8.03
C CYS A 20 -7.43 0.80 9.35
N GLY A 21 -8.17 1.12 10.40
CA GLY A 21 -7.67 1.17 11.76
C GLY A 21 -7.55 -0.24 12.36
N TRP A 22 -6.53 -0.47 13.17
CA TRP A 22 -6.35 -1.72 13.88
C TRP A 22 -5.92 -1.55 15.33
N GLU A 23 -6.07 -2.62 16.08
CA GLU A 23 -5.59 -2.79 17.45
C GLU A 23 -4.63 -3.97 17.49
N VAL A 24 -3.45 -3.76 18.05
CA VAL A 24 -2.44 -4.79 18.26
C VAL A 24 -2.29 -5.07 19.73
N SER A 25 -2.52 -6.32 20.14
CA SER A 25 -2.20 -6.77 21.51
C SER A 25 -0.72 -7.14 21.57
N VAL A 26 -0.01 -6.52 22.50
CA VAL A 26 1.43 -6.74 22.71
C VAL A 26 1.66 -7.31 24.12
N GLU A 27 2.37 -8.43 24.19
CA GLU A 27 2.78 -9.12 25.42
C GLU A 27 4.29 -9.31 25.40
N ASN A 28 4.98 -8.84 26.44
CA ASN A 28 6.44 -8.91 26.52
C ASN A 28 7.18 -8.37 25.28
N GLY A 29 6.66 -7.33 24.65
CA GLY A 29 7.24 -6.74 23.44
C GLY A 29 6.91 -7.48 22.13
N VAL A 30 6.14 -8.57 22.19
CA VAL A 30 5.71 -9.35 21.03
C VAL A 30 4.25 -9.06 20.71
N ALA A 31 3.95 -8.79 19.45
CA ALA A 31 2.58 -8.64 18.98
C ALA A 31 1.93 -10.03 18.85
N VAL A 32 0.93 -10.31 19.68
CA VAL A 32 0.30 -11.63 19.76
C VAL A 32 -1.08 -11.70 19.08
N LYS A 33 -1.72 -10.54 18.91
CA LYS A 33 -3.03 -10.48 18.25
C LYS A 33 -3.17 -9.16 17.49
N LEU A 34 -3.79 -9.23 16.33
CA LEU A 34 -4.18 -8.09 15.53
C LEU A 34 -5.65 -8.20 15.21
N ARG A 35 -6.40 -7.12 15.40
CA ARG A 35 -7.82 -7.01 15.03
C ARG A 35 -8.13 -5.62 14.50
N GLY A 36 -9.24 -5.47 13.81
CA GLY A 36 -9.72 -4.16 13.40
C GLY A 36 -10.19 -3.33 14.59
N ASN A 37 -9.97 -2.02 14.51
CA ASN A 37 -10.48 -1.06 15.48
C ASN A 37 -11.93 -0.73 15.11
N SER A 38 -12.89 -1.10 15.99
CA SER A 38 -14.31 -0.84 15.79
C SER A 38 -14.68 0.64 15.82
N GLU A 39 -13.84 1.47 16.44
CA GLU A 39 -14.00 2.93 16.49
C GLU A 39 -13.59 3.63 15.18
N HIS A 40 -12.93 2.91 14.27
CA HIS A 40 -12.50 3.49 13.00
C HIS A 40 -13.71 3.75 12.09
N PRO A 41 -13.95 5.01 11.65
CA PRO A 41 -15.23 5.38 11.03
C PRO A 41 -15.52 4.66 9.72
N PHE A 42 -14.50 4.34 8.93
CA PHE A 42 -14.67 3.72 7.62
C PHE A 42 -14.57 2.19 7.68
N SER A 43 -13.55 1.63 8.32
CA SER A 43 -13.37 0.17 8.36
C SER A 43 -14.17 -0.54 9.45
N GLN A 44 -14.67 0.18 10.47
CA GLN A 44 -15.62 -0.29 11.49
C GLN A 44 -15.25 -1.66 12.11
N GLY A 45 -13.96 -1.88 12.33
CA GLY A 45 -13.44 -3.12 12.91
C GLY A 45 -13.21 -4.26 11.92
N GLU A 46 -13.53 -4.08 10.65
CA GLU A 46 -13.19 -5.07 9.62
C GLU A 46 -11.76 -4.88 9.12
N LEU A 47 -11.07 -6.00 8.88
CA LEU A 47 -9.78 -6.06 8.20
C LEU A 47 -9.86 -7.03 7.02
N CYS A 48 -9.24 -6.66 5.91
CA CYS A 48 -9.19 -7.54 4.74
C CYS A 48 -8.27 -8.76 4.98
N PRO A 49 -8.40 -9.84 4.20
CA PRO A 49 -7.61 -11.06 4.38
C PRO A 49 -6.09 -10.86 4.37
N LYS A 50 -5.59 -9.83 3.67
CA LYS A 50 -4.17 -9.49 3.66
C LYS A 50 -3.65 -9.05 5.03
N VAL A 51 -4.45 -8.26 5.74
CA VAL A 51 -4.08 -7.67 7.03
C VAL A 51 -4.36 -8.60 8.19
N ASN A 52 -5.43 -9.38 8.14
CA ASN A 52 -5.77 -10.34 9.19
C ASN A 52 -4.64 -11.33 9.50
N ARG A 53 -3.79 -11.62 8.50
CA ARG A 53 -2.64 -12.55 8.64
C ARG A 53 -1.30 -11.84 8.77
N PHE A 54 -1.29 -10.56 9.13
CA PHE A 54 -0.07 -9.77 9.12
C PHE A 54 0.97 -10.26 10.12
N LEU A 55 0.55 -10.75 11.28
CA LEU A 55 1.46 -11.27 12.30
C LEU A 55 2.17 -12.55 11.83
N GLU A 56 1.50 -13.40 11.06
CA GLU A 56 2.12 -14.58 10.46
C GLU A 56 3.30 -14.18 9.56
N ARG A 57 3.13 -13.10 8.78
CA ARG A 57 4.21 -12.56 7.95
C ARG A 57 5.31 -11.91 8.79
N VAL A 58 4.96 -11.15 9.83
CA VAL A 58 5.94 -10.47 10.69
C VAL A 58 6.86 -11.47 11.38
N TYR A 59 6.30 -12.57 11.85
CA TYR A 59 7.03 -13.61 12.60
C TYR A 59 7.34 -14.85 11.76
N SER A 60 7.20 -14.78 10.44
CA SER A 60 7.57 -15.89 9.56
C SER A 60 9.05 -16.23 9.69
N PRO A 61 9.40 -17.50 9.86
CA PRO A 61 10.81 -17.94 9.87
C PRO A 61 11.49 -17.71 8.51
N GLU A 62 10.73 -17.57 7.44
CA GLU A 62 11.26 -17.28 6.10
C GLU A 62 11.48 -15.79 5.85
N ARG A 63 11.13 -14.94 6.81
CA ARG A 63 11.33 -13.50 6.66
C ARG A 63 12.81 -13.17 6.61
N ILE A 64 13.23 -12.44 5.58
CA ILE A 64 14.58 -11.92 5.45
C ILE A 64 14.78 -10.80 6.49
N LEU A 65 15.64 -11.04 7.49
CA LEU A 65 15.92 -10.12 8.59
C LEU A 65 17.21 -9.32 8.38
N TYR A 66 18.08 -9.81 7.51
CA TYR A 66 19.41 -9.23 7.24
C TYR A 66 19.64 -9.11 5.74
N PRO A 67 20.51 -8.19 5.30
CA PRO A 67 20.84 -8.06 3.89
C PRO A 67 21.41 -9.36 3.32
N LEU A 68 21.08 -9.63 2.08
CA LEU A 68 21.61 -10.77 1.32
C LEU A 68 22.35 -10.25 0.10
N THR A 69 23.52 -10.82 -0.19
CA THR A 69 24.21 -10.64 -1.47
C THR A 69 24.18 -11.93 -2.27
N ARG A 70 23.97 -11.80 -3.59
CA ARG A 70 23.98 -12.95 -4.49
C ARG A 70 25.40 -13.47 -4.66
N THR A 71 25.58 -14.79 -4.60
CA THR A 71 26.85 -15.48 -4.77
C THR A 71 26.95 -16.26 -6.08
N GLY A 72 25.81 -16.69 -6.63
CA GLY A 72 25.75 -17.42 -7.88
C GLY A 72 25.33 -16.58 -9.10
N PRO A 73 25.17 -17.19 -10.26
CA PRO A 73 24.63 -16.54 -11.47
C PRO A 73 23.24 -15.96 -11.26
N LYS A 74 22.83 -14.99 -12.09
CA LYS A 74 21.46 -14.45 -12.05
C LYS A 74 20.45 -15.59 -12.27
N GLY A 75 19.53 -15.74 -11.33
CA GLY A 75 18.48 -16.77 -11.36
C GLY A 75 18.81 -18.04 -10.59
N SER A 76 20.05 -18.24 -10.09
CA SER A 76 20.41 -19.45 -9.32
C SER A 76 19.72 -19.54 -7.95
N GLY A 77 19.28 -18.41 -7.39
CA GLY A 77 18.74 -18.38 -6.03
C GLY A 77 19.80 -18.48 -4.93
N GLU A 78 21.08 -18.42 -5.27
CA GLU A 78 22.17 -18.53 -4.32
C GLU A 78 22.53 -17.19 -3.70
N PHE A 79 22.38 -17.10 -2.37
CA PHE A 79 22.63 -15.87 -1.60
C PHE A 79 23.41 -16.20 -0.33
N ARG A 80 24.22 -15.25 0.13
CA ARG A 80 24.76 -15.25 1.50
C ARG A 80 24.33 -14.02 2.28
N GLN A 81 24.15 -14.18 3.56
CA GLN A 81 23.90 -13.08 4.48
C GLN A 81 25.15 -12.20 4.60
N ILE A 82 24.95 -10.89 4.68
CA ILE A 82 25.98 -9.87 4.91
C ILE A 82 25.54 -8.91 6.01
N SER A 83 26.46 -8.14 6.55
CA SER A 83 26.15 -7.06 7.48
C SER A 83 25.53 -5.87 6.76
N TRP A 84 24.87 -4.99 7.52
CA TRP A 84 24.37 -3.71 6.97
C TRP A 84 25.52 -2.83 6.46
N ASP A 85 26.66 -2.79 7.16
CA ASP A 85 27.83 -2.01 6.74
C ASP A 85 28.36 -2.53 5.40
N GLU A 86 28.50 -3.86 5.26
CA GLU A 86 28.90 -4.47 3.99
C GLU A 86 27.91 -4.18 2.86
N ALA A 87 26.60 -4.25 3.15
CA ALA A 87 25.56 -3.96 2.16
C ALA A 87 25.60 -2.51 1.70
N LEU A 88 25.69 -1.57 2.64
CA LEU A 88 25.76 -0.14 2.33
C LEU A 88 27.02 0.21 1.55
N ALA A 89 28.18 -0.32 1.96
CA ALA A 89 29.44 -0.12 1.24
C ALA A 89 29.37 -0.67 -0.19
N LEU A 90 28.80 -1.86 -0.39
CA LEU A 90 28.64 -2.47 -1.70
C LEU A 90 27.71 -1.64 -2.60
N VAL A 91 26.58 -1.18 -2.07
CA VAL A 91 25.62 -0.34 -2.82
C VAL A 91 26.26 0.99 -3.20
N ALA A 92 26.95 1.66 -2.26
CA ALA A 92 27.64 2.91 -2.52
C ALA A 92 28.73 2.76 -3.60
N GLN A 93 29.54 1.71 -3.48
CA GLN A 93 30.59 1.41 -4.47
C GLN A 93 30.00 1.22 -5.88
N ARG A 94 28.88 0.50 -6.00
CA ARG A 94 28.23 0.26 -7.28
C ARG A 94 27.64 1.53 -7.89
N ILE A 95 27.00 2.36 -7.07
CA ILE A 95 26.46 3.64 -7.51
C ILE A 95 27.58 4.55 -7.97
N HIS A 96 28.67 4.68 -7.19
CA HIS A 96 29.83 5.48 -7.59
C HIS A 96 30.43 4.97 -8.91
N GLY A 97 30.64 3.67 -9.07
CA GLY A 97 31.14 3.12 -10.33
C GLY A 97 30.28 3.47 -11.53
N VAL A 98 28.95 3.41 -11.40
CA VAL A 98 28.03 3.82 -12.47
C VAL A 98 28.14 5.31 -12.76
N ILE A 99 28.27 6.14 -11.73
CA ILE A 99 28.41 7.60 -11.86
C ILE A 99 29.74 7.96 -12.56
N ASP A 100 30.82 7.30 -12.18
CA ASP A 100 32.17 7.53 -12.74
C ASP A 100 32.24 7.13 -14.20
N ASP A 101 31.58 6.00 -14.57
CA ASP A 101 31.63 5.47 -15.93
C ASP A 101 30.63 6.16 -16.88
N PHE A 102 29.45 6.55 -16.40
CA PHE A 102 28.31 6.93 -17.25
C PHE A 102 27.61 8.23 -16.81
N GLY A 103 28.00 8.84 -15.70
CA GLY A 103 27.33 10.00 -15.12
C GLY A 103 26.14 9.64 -14.21
N GLY A 104 25.71 10.60 -13.40
CA GLY A 104 24.60 10.39 -12.46
C GLY A 104 23.26 10.04 -13.11
N GLU A 105 23.03 10.52 -14.33
CA GLU A 105 21.82 10.27 -15.12
C GLU A 105 21.63 8.78 -15.49
N ALA A 106 22.71 7.99 -15.48
CA ALA A 106 22.63 6.54 -15.68
C ALA A 106 22.01 5.81 -14.49
N VAL A 107 21.88 6.47 -13.34
CA VAL A 107 21.15 5.97 -12.17
C VAL A 107 19.70 6.44 -12.26
N MET A 108 18.76 5.55 -12.50
CA MET A 108 17.34 5.88 -12.55
C MET A 108 16.60 5.20 -11.41
N PRO A 109 16.02 5.96 -10.46
CA PRO A 109 15.14 5.39 -9.45
C PRO A 109 13.86 4.90 -10.12
N TRP A 110 13.47 3.68 -9.82
CA TRP A 110 12.20 3.12 -10.24
C TRP A 110 11.30 2.94 -9.01
N GLY A 111 10.29 3.75 -8.90
CA GLY A 111 9.35 3.73 -7.79
C GLY A 111 7.91 3.62 -8.25
N SER A 112 7.07 3.07 -7.39
CA SER A 112 5.62 3.03 -7.55
C SER A 112 4.97 3.05 -6.18
N ALA A 113 3.64 3.04 -6.12
CA ALA A 113 2.91 2.93 -4.87
C ALA A 113 3.24 1.62 -4.14
N GLY A 114 3.18 1.66 -2.82
CA GLY A 114 3.51 0.55 -1.93
C GLY A 114 3.41 1.00 -0.49
N THR A 115 4.35 0.63 0.35
CA THR A 115 4.43 1.15 1.72
C THR A 115 4.68 2.64 1.69
N GLN A 116 3.66 3.43 1.95
CA GLN A 116 3.74 4.87 1.85
C GLN A 116 4.33 5.49 3.11
N GLY A 117 5.24 6.43 2.92
CA GLY A 117 5.86 7.16 4.02
C GLY A 117 6.71 8.31 3.49
N LEU A 118 6.70 9.41 4.22
CA LEU A 118 7.40 10.64 3.80
C LEU A 118 8.91 10.43 3.67
N ILE A 119 9.50 9.58 4.50
CA ILE A 119 10.95 9.37 4.48
C ILE A 119 11.36 8.55 3.26
N GLN A 120 10.77 7.37 3.08
CA GLN A 120 11.20 6.39 2.08
C GLN A 120 10.62 6.60 0.69
N MET A 121 9.60 7.44 0.52
CA MET A 121 8.88 7.54 -0.75
C MET A 121 8.71 8.95 -1.31
N ASN A 122 8.68 9.98 -0.50
CA ASN A 122 8.31 11.32 -0.98
C ASN A 122 9.23 12.45 -0.52
N SER A 123 10.30 12.16 0.23
CA SER A 123 11.22 13.22 0.66
C SER A 123 12.68 12.79 0.63
N LEU A 124 13.11 11.86 1.48
CA LEU A 124 14.52 11.51 1.59
C LEU A 124 15.06 10.78 0.37
N ASP A 125 14.25 9.91 -0.24
CA ASP A 125 14.53 9.26 -1.51
C ASP A 125 14.79 10.29 -2.63
N ARG A 126 13.92 11.28 -2.80
CA ARG A 126 14.06 12.34 -3.80
C ARG A 126 15.29 13.19 -3.56
N ARG A 127 15.55 13.50 -2.29
CA ARG A 127 16.76 14.26 -1.91
C ARG A 127 18.03 13.47 -2.24
N PHE A 128 18.06 12.18 -1.94
CA PHE A 128 19.18 11.30 -2.26
C PHE A 128 19.44 11.26 -3.77
N PHE A 129 18.44 10.95 -4.56
CA PHE A 129 18.59 10.84 -6.01
C PHE A 129 18.87 12.18 -6.69
N ALA A 130 18.35 13.29 -6.16
CA ALA A 130 18.72 14.61 -6.64
C ALA A 130 20.21 14.93 -6.34
N LYS A 131 20.74 14.50 -5.19
CA LYS A 131 22.17 14.67 -4.85
C LYS A 131 23.07 13.82 -5.75
N VAL A 132 22.62 12.63 -6.14
CA VAL A 132 23.32 11.74 -7.09
C VAL A 132 23.34 12.30 -8.51
N GLY A 133 22.42 13.20 -8.86
CA GLY A 133 22.22 13.67 -10.24
C GLY A 133 21.47 12.67 -11.11
N SER A 134 20.64 11.85 -10.50
CA SER A 134 19.89 10.78 -11.18
C SER A 134 18.88 11.28 -12.19
N SER A 135 18.61 10.47 -13.20
CA SER A 135 17.44 10.63 -14.07
C SER A 135 16.15 10.61 -13.25
N ARG A 136 15.10 11.24 -13.75
CA ARG A 136 13.80 11.28 -13.09
C ARG A 136 12.83 10.31 -13.76
N GLN A 137 12.16 9.52 -12.95
CA GLN A 137 10.97 8.81 -13.40
C GLN A 137 9.84 9.81 -13.56
N VAL A 138 9.18 9.79 -14.71
CA VAL A 138 7.93 10.54 -14.92
C VAL A 138 6.80 9.71 -14.31
N ASP A 139 5.98 10.33 -13.45
CA ASP A 139 4.77 9.72 -12.92
C ASP A 139 3.89 9.26 -14.08
N SER A 140 3.50 7.99 -14.07
CA SER A 140 2.99 7.37 -15.27
C SER A 140 1.61 6.76 -15.13
N LEU A 141 1.07 6.52 -16.26
CA LEU A 141 -0.02 5.66 -16.72
C LEU A 141 -1.32 5.77 -15.92
N CYS A 142 -1.48 5.10 -14.78
CA CYS A 142 -2.79 5.06 -14.12
C CYS A 142 -3.11 6.32 -13.32
N GLY A 143 -2.37 6.62 -12.26
CA GLY A 143 -2.65 7.72 -11.36
C GLY A 143 -2.50 9.11 -11.99
N ALA A 144 -1.49 9.32 -12.81
CA ALA A 144 -1.28 10.60 -13.51
C ALA A 144 -2.40 10.86 -14.52
N THR A 145 -2.76 9.86 -15.32
CA THR A 145 -3.86 9.96 -16.30
C THR A 145 -5.19 10.22 -15.62
N ALA A 146 -5.49 9.50 -14.53
CA ALA A 146 -6.71 9.72 -13.77
C ALA A 146 -6.79 11.13 -13.18
N LYS A 147 -5.68 11.64 -12.63
CA LYS A 147 -5.61 13.02 -12.09
C LYS A 147 -5.84 14.06 -13.18
N VAL A 148 -5.25 13.89 -14.35
CA VAL A 148 -5.46 14.81 -15.48
C VAL A 148 -6.91 14.77 -15.92
N GLY A 149 -7.48 13.58 -16.12
CA GLY A 149 -8.88 13.42 -16.49
C GLY A 149 -9.84 14.08 -15.48
N ALA A 150 -9.64 13.81 -14.18
CA ALA A 150 -10.43 14.42 -13.12
C ALA A 150 -10.28 15.96 -13.11
N SER A 151 -9.06 16.48 -13.24
CA SER A 151 -8.83 17.92 -13.26
C SER A 151 -9.47 18.62 -14.45
N LEU A 152 -9.45 18.00 -15.62
CA LEU A 152 -10.10 18.54 -16.83
C LEU A 152 -11.63 18.52 -16.73
N THR A 153 -12.20 17.56 -16.02
CA THR A 153 -13.65 17.37 -15.91
C THR A 153 -14.25 18.11 -14.71
N LEU A 154 -13.56 18.04 -13.55
CA LEU A 154 -14.06 18.52 -12.27
C LEU A 154 -13.31 19.77 -11.77
N GLY A 155 -12.26 20.21 -12.46
CA GLY A 155 -11.39 21.31 -12.01
C GLY A 155 -10.41 20.93 -10.90
N SER A 156 -10.50 19.71 -10.35
CA SER A 156 -9.65 19.23 -9.27
C SER A 156 -9.48 17.71 -9.35
N PRO A 157 -8.32 17.17 -8.98
CA PRO A 157 -8.12 15.73 -8.82
C PRO A 157 -8.67 15.19 -7.49
N LEU A 158 -9.22 16.03 -6.64
CA LEU A 158 -9.78 15.62 -5.34
C LEU A 158 -11.12 14.91 -5.55
N SER A 159 -11.34 13.89 -4.76
CA SER A 159 -12.59 13.11 -4.71
C SER A 159 -13.43 13.55 -3.52
N SER A 160 -14.71 13.15 -3.53
CA SER A 160 -15.61 13.27 -2.37
C SER A 160 -15.20 12.32 -1.24
N ASP A 161 -15.74 12.55 -0.04
CA ASP A 161 -15.64 11.58 1.05
C ASP A 161 -16.29 10.25 0.59
N PRO A 162 -15.58 9.11 0.68
CA PRO A 162 -16.15 7.83 0.27
C PRO A 162 -17.38 7.42 1.08
N MET A 163 -17.56 7.90 2.30
CA MET A 163 -18.75 7.63 3.11
C MET A 163 -20.00 8.33 2.57
N ASP A 164 -19.86 9.42 1.82
CA ASP A 164 -20.99 10.15 1.23
C ASP A 164 -21.77 9.31 0.22
N ILE A 165 -21.20 8.20 -0.27
CA ILE A 165 -21.90 7.27 -1.16
C ILE A 165 -23.20 6.74 -0.53
N GLU A 166 -23.28 6.70 0.79
CA GLU A 166 -24.47 6.32 1.54
C GLU A 166 -25.71 7.18 1.16
N PHE A 167 -25.50 8.44 0.78
CA PHE A 167 -26.56 9.39 0.45
C PHE A 167 -26.92 9.40 -1.04
N SER A 168 -26.26 8.60 -1.86
CA SER A 168 -26.51 8.51 -3.29
C SER A 168 -27.85 7.85 -3.59
N GLN A 169 -28.51 8.27 -4.66
CA GLN A 169 -29.72 7.63 -5.22
C GLN A 169 -29.40 6.67 -6.37
N LEU A 170 -28.28 6.90 -7.05
CA LEU A 170 -27.74 6.05 -8.12
C LEU A 170 -26.25 5.88 -7.92
N ILE A 171 -25.78 4.63 -7.89
CA ILE A 171 -24.39 4.28 -7.74
C ILE A 171 -23.96 3.47 -8.97
N LEU A 172 -22.96 3.97 -9.69
CA LEU A 172 -22.35 3.30 -10.83
C LEU A 172 -20.99 2.73 -10.42
N LEU A 173 -20.87 1.42 -10.43
CA LEU A 173 -19.61 0.71 -10.15
C LEU A 173 -19.03 0.25 -11.49
N TRP A 174 -18.10 1.02 -12.02
CA TRP A 174 -17.55 0.83 -13.35
C TRP A 174 -16.12 0.30 -13.30
N GLY A 175 -15.92 -0.93 -13.75
CA GLY A 175 -14.60 -1.59 -13.77
C GLY A 175 -14.00 -1.76 -12.38
N THR A 176 -14.84 -1.95 -11.35
CA THR A 176 -14.39 -2.09 -9.97
C THR A 176 -15.07 -3.28 -9.28
N ASN A 177 -14.27 -4.14 -8.68
CA ASN A 177 -14.76 -5.23 -7.84
C ASN A 177 -14.76 -4.81 -6.36
N THR A 178 -15.64 -3.88 -6.03
CA THR A 178 -15.69 -3.19 -4.73
C THR A 178 -15.80 -4.16 -3.55
N ARG A 179 -16.57 -5.26 -3.68
CA ARG A 179 -16.69 -6.28 -2.62
C ARG A 179 -15.37 -6.98 -2.28
N LEU A 180 -14.41 -6.97 -3.20
CA LEU A 180 -13.12 -7.61 -3.01
C LEU A 180 -11.99 -6.60 -2.77
N ALA A 181 -11.90 -5.59 -3.62
CA ALA A 181 -10.77 -4.68 -3.68
C ALA A 181 -10.93 -3.42 -2.82
N ASN A 182 -12.16 -2.95 -2.61
CA ASN A 182 -12.51 -1.80 -1.76
C ASN A 182 -13.70 -2.16 -0.88
N ARG A 183 -13.53 -3.22 -0.11
CA ARG A 183 -14.63 -3.90 0.59
C ARG A 183 -15.27 -3.08 1.70
N HIS A 184 -14.54 -2.17 2.31
CA HIS A 184 -15.05 -1.30 3.38
C HIS A 184 -16.02 -0.22 2.87
N LEU A 185 -16.00 0.06 1.56
CA LEU A 185 -17.02 0.91 0.92
C LEU A 185 -18.36 0.18 0.78
N TRP A 186 -18.36 -1.16 0.71
CA TRP A 186 -19.56 -1.93 0.43
C TRP A 186 -20.67 -1.75 1.48
N PRO A 187 -20.40 -1.70 2.80
CA PRO A 187 -21.43 -1.42 3.81
C PRO A 187 -22.17 -0.09 3.58
N PHE A 188 -21.49 0.95 3.10
CA PHE A 188 -22.11 2.24 2.79
C PHE A 188 -22.97 2.16 1.53
N ILE A 189 -22.58 1.35 0.54
CA ILE A 189 -23.42 1.04 -0.62
C ILE A 189 -24.68 0.30 -0.20
N GLU A 190 -24.58 -0.67 0.71
CA GLU A 190 -25.75 -1.39 1.24
C GLU A 190 -26.70 -0.45 2.02
N LYS A 191 -26.17 0.49 2.77
CA LYS A 191 -26.97 1.53 3.43
C LYS A 191 -27.73 2.39 2.40
N ALA A 192 -27.07 2.80 1.32
CA ALA A 192 -27.73 3.53 0.23
C ALA A 192 -28.84 2.69 -0.41
N ARG A 193 -28.59 1.38 -0.68
CA ARG A 193 -29.60 0.45 -1.23
C ARG A 193 -30.80 0.31 -0.31
N ALA A 194 -30.57 0.17 0.99
CA ALA A 194 -31.66 0.10 1.98
C ALA A 194 -32.53 1.36 1.99
N ARG A 195 -32.02 2.48 1.50
CA ARG A 195 -32.75 3.75 1.33
C ARG A 195 -33.36 3.92 -0.08
N GLY A 196 -33.25 2.89 -0.93
CA GLY A 196 -33.83 2.86 -2.26
C GLY A 196 -32.88 3.26 -3.41
N ALA A 197 -31.58 3.41 -3.14
CA ALA A 197 -30.61 3.67 -4.19
C ALA A 197 -30.53 2.52 -5.20
N LYS A 198 -30.36 2.85 -6.48
CA LYS A 198 -30.04 1.90 -7.54
C LYS A 198 -28.54 1.70 -7.64
N VAL A 199 -28.11 0.45 -7.69
CA VAL A 199 -26.71 0.09 -7.95
C VAL A 199 -26.61 -0.55 -9.32
N VAL A 200 -25.74 -0.03 -10.17
CA VAL A 200 -25.46 -0.54 -11.50
C VAL A 200 -23.96 -0.88 -11.61
N VAL A 201 -23.67 -2.08 -12.07
CA VAL A 201 -22.30 -2.54 -12.31
C VAL A 201 -22.03 -2.62 -13.80
N ILE A 202 -20.93 -1.99 -14.23
CA ILE A 202 -20.43 -2.06 -15.59
C ILE A 202 -19.06 -2.71 -15.55
N ASP A 203 -18.99 -3.99 -15.93
CA ASP A 203 -17.76 -4.79 -15.87
C ASP A 203 -17.83 -5.88 -16.95
N PRO A 204 -16.73 -6.18 -17.67
CA PRO A 204 -16.67 -7.27 -18.63
C PRO A 204 -16.74 -8.65 -17.97
N LEU A 205 -16.50 -8.73 -16.64
CA LEU A 205 -16.56 -9.96 -15.87
C LEU A 205 -17.73 -9.93 -14.88
N ARG A 206 -18.33 -11.09 -14.66
CA ARG A 206 -19.32 -11.28 -13.59
C ARG A 206 -18.59 -11.45 -12.25
N THR A 207 -18.25 -10.33 -11.65
CA THR A 207 -17.53 -10.25 -10.36
C THR A 207 -18.48 -10.47 -9.18
N MET A 208 -17.93 -10.70 -7.97
CA MET A 208 -18.72 -10.72 -6.72
C MET A 208 -19.57 -9.44 -6.56
N THR A 209 -19.04 -8.30 -7.00
CA THR A 209 -19.77 -7.04 -6.98
C THR A 209 -20.95 -7.07 -7.95
N ALA A 210 -20.76 -7.57 -9.17
CA ALA A 210 -21.82 -7.70 -10.16
C ALA A 210 -22.91 -8.68 -9.74
N GLU A 211 -22.56 -9.74 -9.00
CA GLU A 211 -23.53 -10.71 -8.44
C GLU A 211 -24.35 -10.12 -7.28
N SER A 212 -23.90 -9.03 -6.70
CA SER A 212 -24.50 -8.42 -5.51
C SER A 212 -25.23 -7.11 -5.80
N ALA A 213 -25.19 -6.63 -7.05
CA ALA A 213 -25.84 -5.39 -7.49
C ALA A 213 -27.34 -5.55 -7.74
#